data_8496247871edef98d2d7a18a384f5df2
#
_entry.id   8496247871edef98d2d7a18a384f5df2
#
_cell.length_a   1.000
_cell.length_b   1.000
_cell.length_c   1.000
_cell.angle_alpha   90.00
_cell.angle_beta   90.00
_cell.angle_gamma   90.00
#
_symmetry.space_group_name_H-M   'P 1'
#
loop_
_entity.id
_entity.type
_entity.pdbx_description
1 polymer ?
#
loop_
_entity_poly.entity_id
_entity_poly.type
_entity_poly.pdbx_seq_one_letter_code
_entity_poly.pdbx_strand_id
1 'polypeptide(L)'
;MKEIGGYFELELENKDGFIHDDGLLVNTGRNALELILCNLPLDSKVYVPKYTCDVVLEPFIKLGITYILYSINKNLELNKDIWLGDNEYLLYTNYFGIKDSYVRELSKRYGDKLIVDNAQALYAFPTEKCFYSPRKFVGIPDGGIAYTSRHLSLDRYEQDHSYDRCSHLLKRLDVDAGTGYSDFKENANRLRNQPIKRMSRLTRALLSSIDFAKIRTIRVANFVALHSVLKESNQLEISELGELSCPMVYPFMTDDMTLRQKLIDNKIFVATYWPNVIERYNAGSAEYSLANMILPIPLDQRYSDIDIKKIIALLRYDKN
;
A
#
# COMPACT_ATOMS: atom_id res chain seq x y z
N MET A 1 7.07 -24.50 29.04
CA MET A 1 6.97 -25.94 28.70
C MET A 1 6.21 -26.00 27.37
N LYS A 2 6.64 -26.83 26.41
CA LYS A 2 5.91 -27.00 25.15
C LYS A 2 4.73 -27.93 25.39
N GLU A 3 3.54 -27.56 24.91
CA GLU A 3 2.36 -28.43 24.92
C GLU A 3 2.58 -29.64 24.01
N ILE A 4 2.08 -30.81 24.42
CA ILE A 4 2.19 -32.07 23.68
C ILE A 4 0.80 -32.67 23.55
N GLY A 5 0.36 -32.96 22.32
CA GLY A 5 -0.98 -33.46 22.02
C GLY A 5 -2.02 -32.35 21.85
N GLY A 6 -3.28 -32.70 21.75
CA GLY A 6 -4.40 -31.82 21.49
C GLY A 6 -4.90 -31.91 20.04
N TYR A 7 -5.54 -30.85 19.57
CA TYR A 7 -6.05 -30.74 18.19
C TYR A 7 -5.02 -30.11 17.28
N PHE A 8 -5.19 -30.30 15.96
CA PHE A 8 -4.31 -29.73 14.95
C PHE A 8 -4.48 -28.20 14.85
N GLU A 9 -3.37 -27.49 14.61
CA GLU A 9 -3.39 -26.09 14.21
C GLU A 9 -3.65 -25.98 12.70
N LEU A 10 -3.79 -24.74 12.17
CA LEU A 10 -3.87 -24.48 10.73
C LEU A 10 -2.52 -24.86 10.08
N GLU A 11 -2.53 -25.89 9.25
CA GLU A 11 -1.35 -26.40 8.55
C GLU A 11 -1.08 -25.56 7.31
N LEU A 12 0.03 -24.83 7.32
CA LEU A 12 0.48 -23.96 6.23
C LEU A 12 1.86 -24.42 5.75
N GLU A 13 1.99 -24.62 4.46
CA GLU A 13 3.28 -24.91 3.84
C GLU A 13 4.22 -23.70 3.99
N ASN A 14 5.42 -23.90 4.52
CA ASN A 14 6.44 -22.85 4.52
C ASN A 14 7.15 -22.84 3.17
N LYS A 15 7.05 -21.73 2.43
CA LYS A 15 7.66 -21.53 1.11
C LYS A 15 8.98 -20.74 1.13
N ASP A 16 9.50 -20.43 2.33
CA ASP A 16 10.79 -19.76 2.54
C ASP A 16 11.04 -18.55 1.61
N GLY A 17 10.03 -17.72 1.38
CA GLY A 17 10.09 -16.70 0.35
C GLY A 17 9.51 -15.36 0.73
N PHE A 18 9.32 -15.06 2.02
CA PHE A 18 8.84 -13.73 2.39
C PHE A 18 9.91 -12.66 2.09
N ILE A 19 9.59 -11.78 1.16
CA ILE A 19 10.53 -10.82 0.54
C ILE A 19 11.04 -9.72 1.48
N HIS A 20 10.55 -9.66 2.74
CA HIS A 20 10.92 -8.68 3.77
C HIS A 20 11.09 -9.33 5.14
N ASP A 21 11.58 -10.57 5.19
CA ASP A 21 11.77 -11.28 6.46
C ASP A 21 12.90 -10.68 7.31
N ASP A 22 13.78 -9.90 6.70
CA ASP A 22 14.86 -9.12 7.33
C ASP A 22 14.40 -7.78 7.91
N GLY A 23 13.15 -7.36 7.63
CA GLY A 23 12.57 -6.12 8.15
C GLY A 23 12.06 -6.25 9.58
N LEU A 24 11.76 -5.10 10.20
CA LEU A 24 11.11 -5.03 11.52
C LEU A 24 9.61 -5.31 11.36
N LEU A 25 9.18 -6.51 11.72
CA LEU A 25 7.82 -7.01 11.51
C LEU A 25 6.89 -6.58 12.66
N VAL A 26 6.00 -5.65 12.37
CA VAL A 26 5.03 -5.08 13.33
C VAL A 26 3.58 -5.34 12.89
N ASN A 27 2.64 -4.99 13.77
CA ASN A 27 1.22 -5.28 13.60
C ASN A 27 0.51 -4.50 12.49
N THR A 28 0.95 -3.29 12.13
CA THR A 28 0.33 -2.50 11.04
C THR A 28 1.34 -1.63 10.31
N GLY A 29 1.04 -1.22 9.05
CA GLY A 29 1.86 -0.24 8.33
C GLY A 29 1.93 1.13 9.05
N ARG A 30 0.88 1.52 9.80
CA ARG A 30 0.90 2.73 10.65
C ARG A 30 1.90 2.60 11.78
N ASN A 31 1.91 1.46 12.45
CA ASN A 31 2.88 1.18 13.51
C ASN A 31 4.31 1.01 12.96
N ALA A 32 4.46 0.59 11.69
CA ALA A 32 5.75 0.60 11.01
C ALA A 32 6.25 2.05 10.79
N LEU A 33 5.38 2.95 10.33
CA LEU A 33 5.70 4.38 10.27
C LEU A 33 5.95 4.97 11.66
N GLU A 34 5.11 4.66 12.65
CA GLU A 34 5.30 5.10 14.05
C GLU A 34 6.67 4.69 14.57
N LEU A 35 7.10 3.46 14.30
CA LEU A 35 8.43 2.97 14.70
C LEU A 35 9.57 3.78 14.06
N ILE A 36 9.44 4.16 12.79
CA ILE A 36 10.39 5.05 12.12
C ILE A 36 10.41 6.42 12.80
N LEU A 37 9.24 7.01 13.01
CA LEU A 37 9.09 8.34 13.60
C LEU A 37 9.64 8.43 15.04
N CYS A 38 9.44 7.40 15.85
CA CYS A 38 9.99 7.31 17.21
C CYS A 38 11.53 7.34 17.25
N ASN A 39 12.19 7.10 16.14
CA ASN A 39 13.65 7.08 16.03
C ASN A 39 14.23 8.33 15.38
N LEU A 40 13.41 9.31 15.05
CA LEU A 40 13.83 10.64 14.63
C LEU A 40 14.19 11.50 15.85
N PRO A 41 14.98 12.56 15.68
CA PRO A 41 15.19 13.58 16.73
C PRO A 41 13.87 14.18 17.23
N LEU A 42 13.84 14.59 18.50
CA LEU A 42 12.59 15.04 19.16
C LEU A 42 11.92 16.27 18.51
N ASP A 43 12.70 17.15 17.90
CA ASP A 43 12.25 18.37 17.22
C ASP A 43 12.06 18.21 15.72
N SER A 44 11.95 16.96 15.26
CA SER A 44 11.84 16.68 13.83
C SER A 44 10.54 17.22 13.24
N LYS A 45 10.65 17.68 11.98
CA LYS A 45 9.52 18.03 11.13
C LYS A 45 9.53 17.13 9.91
N VAL A 46 8.37 16.71 9.46
CA VAL A 46 8.23 15.84 8.29
C VAL A 46 7.31 16.47 7.27
N TYR A 47 7.80 16.61 6.05
CA TYR A 47 6.97 16.99 4.90
C TYR A 47 6.20 15.76 4.43
N VAL A 48 4.88 15.86 4.34
CA VAL A 48 3.95 14.76 4.02
C VAL A 48 3.13 15.15 2.79
N PRO A 49 2.92 14.26 1.79
CA PRO A 49 2.16 14.63 0.62
C PRO A 49 0.68 14.87 0.97
N LYS A 50 0.06 15.88 0.33
CA LYS A 50 -1.37 16.13 0.42
C LYS A 50 -2.19 14.98 -0.17
N TYR A 51 -1.69 14.37 -1.23
CA TYR A 51 -2.30 13.19 -1.85
C TYR A 51 -1.87 11.94 -1.09
N THR A 52 -2.51 11.69 0.05
CA THR A 52 -2.27 10.52 0.92
C THR A 52 -3.51 10.15 1.71
N CYS A 53 -3.51 8.93 2.24
CA CYS A 53 -4.54 8.48 3.17
C CYS A 53 -4.41 9.21 4.52
N ASP A 54 -5.52 9.65 5.09
CA ASP A 54 -5.55 10.32 6.40
C ASP A 54 -4.93 9.50 7.53
N VAL A 55 -4.99 8.16 7.45
CA VAL A 55 -4.39 7.27 8.45
C VAL A 55 -2.87 7.36 8.52
N VAL A 56 -2.21 7.93 7.50
CA VAL A 56 -0.76 8.21 7.54
C VAL A 56 -0.44 9.28 8.58
N LEU A 57 -1.39 10.17 8.87
CA LEU A 57 -1.21 11.24 9.86
C LEU A 57 -1.40 10.76 11.31
N GLU A 58 -2.01 9.59 11.51
CA GLU A 58 -2.28 9.03 12.85
C GLU A 58 -1.01 8.92 13.73
N PRO A 59 0.13 8.36 13.26
CA PRO A 59 1.36 8.30 14.04
C PRO A 59 1.94 9.68 14.38
N PHE A 60 1.84 10.67 13.48
CA PHE A 60 2.31 12.04 13.75
C PHE A 60 1.54 12.70 14.87
N ILE A 61 0.21 12.58 14.83
CA ILE A 61 -0.69 13.13 15.85
C ILE A 61 -0.42 12.44 17.20
N LYS A 62 -0.28 11.12 17.20
CA LYS A 62 -0.02 10.32 18.40
C LYS A 62 1.30 10.68 19.07
N LEU A 63 2.35 10.94 18.29
CA LEU A 63 3.69 11.26 18.78
C LEU A 63 3.92 12.77 18.99
N GLY A 64 3.00 13.63 18.57
CA GLY A 64 3.18 15.08 18.61
C GLY A 64 4.26 15.59 17.65
N ILE A 65 4.56 14.84 16.58
CA ILE A 65 5.56 15.24 15.58
C ILE A 65 4.93 16.22 14.59
N THR A 66 5.60 17.35 14.39
CA THR A 66 5.18 18.37 13.42
C THR A 66 5.25 17.82 11.99
N TYR A 67 4.15 17.98 11.23
CA TYR A 67 4.13 17.67 9.81
C TYR A 67 3.69 18.87 8.97
N ILE A 68 4.22 18.97 7.75
CA ILE A 68 3.91 20.03 6.78
C ILE A 68 3.42 19.37 5.50
N LEU A 69 2.23 19.75 5.04
CA LEU A 69 1.64 19.17 3.84
C LEU A 69 2.21 19.83 2.57
N TYR A 70 2.74 19.01 1.64
CA TYR A 70 3.20 19.49 0.34
C TYR A 70 2.36 18.94 -0.82
N SER A 71 2.35 19.67 -1.94
CA SER A 71 1.61 19.28 -3.14
C SER A 71 2.46 18.42 -4.07
N ILE A 72 1.81 17.46 -4.71
CA ILE A 72 2.38 16.68 -5.82
C ILE A 72 1.81 17.15 -7.16
N ASN A 73 2.51 16.83 -8.24
CA ASN A 73 2.08 17.11 -9.61
C ASN A 73 1.25 15.95 -10.20
N LYS A 74 0.76 16.14 -11.43
CA LYS A 74 0.01 15.11 -12.16
C LYS A 74 0.78 13.81 -12.44
N ASN A 75 2.11 13.84 -12.36
CA ASN A 75 2.97 12.66 -12.53
C ASN A 75 3.23 11.93 -11.22
N LEU A 76 2.50 12.28 -10.15
CA LEU A 76 2.68 11.71 -8.80
C LEU A 76 4.06 12.01 -8.18
N GLU A 77 4.66 13.12 -8.53
CA GLU A 77 5.97 13.59 -8.09
C GLU A 77 5.85 14.90 -7.31
N LEU A 78 6.91 15.34 -6.64
CA LEU A 78 6.93 16.62 -5.97
C LEU A 78 6.62 17.75 -6.97
N ASN A 79 5.66 18.63 -6.63
CA ASN A 79 5.32 19.75 -7.47
C ASN A 79 6.43 20.82 -7.51
N LYS A 80 7.20 20.92 -6.42
CA LYS A 80 8.38 21.78 -6.27
C LYS A 80 9.41 21.10 -5.41
N ASP A 81 10.68 21.38 -5.62
CA ASP A 81 11.76 20.94 -4.76
C ASP A 81 11.57 21.46 -3.32
N ILE A 82 11.80 20.58 -2.36
CA ILE A 82 11.72 20.88 -0.93
C ILE A 82 13.14 20.91 -0.39
N TRP A 83 13.56 22.04 0.15
CA TRP A 83 14.85 22.17 0.82
C TRP A 83 14.65 21.79 2.28
N LEU A 84 15.39 20.77 2.73
CA LEU A 84 15.28 20.25 4.09
C LEU A 84 16.41 20.83 4.98
N GLY A 85 16.01 21.49 6.06
CA GLY A 85 16.88 21.88 7.15
C GLY A 85 17.37 20.70 7.99
N ASP A 86 18.11 20.99 9.07
CA ASP A 86 18.45 19.97 10.06
C ASP A 86 17.16 19.44 10.71
N ASN A 87 17.12 18.18 11.06
CA ASN A 87 15.92 17.51 11.61
C ASN A 87 14.62 17.64 10.78
N GLU A 88 14.74 17.99 9.50
CA GLU A 88 13.61 17.98 8.57
C GLU A 88 13.70 16.79 7.63
N TYR A 89 12.57 16.12 7.41
CA TYR A 89 12.47 14.87 6.65
C TYR A 89 11.38 14.99 5.59
N LEU A 90 11.52 14.24 4.51
CA LEU A 90 10.53 14.11 3.44
C LEU A 90 9.91 12.72 3.49
N LEU A 91 8.61 12.62 3.69
CA LEU A 91 7.86 11.39 3.45
C LEU A 91 7.32 11.42 2.02
N TYR A 92 7.67 10.43 1.23
CA TYR A 92 7.16 10.26 -0.13
C TYR A 92 6.45 8.91 -0.28
N THR A 93 5.28 8.90 -0.90
CA THR A 93 4.53 7.68 -1.20
C THR A 93 4.94 7.12 -2.56
N ASN A 94 5.38 5.87 -2.60
CA ASN A 94 5.60 5.13 -3.84
C ASN A 94 4.25 4.70 -4.43
N TYR A 95 3.64 5.64 -5.14
CA TYR A 95 2.26 5.53 -5.59
C TYR A 95 2.05 4.32 -6.50
N PHE A 96 1.06 3.50 -6.16
CA PHE A 96 0.61 2.33 -6.93
C PHE A 96 1.69 1.28 -7.22
N GLY A 97 2.89 1.41 -6.65
CA GLY A 97 4.04 0.56 -6.94
C GLY A 97 4.62 0.78 -8.36
N ILE A 98 4.48 1.99 -8.90
CA ILE A 98 4.98 2.37 -10.24
C ILE A 98 6.01 3.52 -10.20
N LYS A 99 6.38 4.01 -9.02
CA LYS A 99 7.29 5.16 -8.86
C LYS A 99 8.68 4.79 -8.34
N ASP A 100 9.11 3.54 -8.48
CA ASP A 100 10.41 3.06 -7.99
C ASP A 100 11.60 3.86 -8.55
N SER A 101 11.53 4.30 -9.82
CA SER A 101 12.57 5.12 -10.43
C SER A 101 12.68 6.49 -9.77
N TYR A 102 11.54 7.11 -9.49
CA TYR A 102 11.50 8.39 -8.79
C TYR A 102 11.91 8.28 -7.32
N VAL A 103 11.56 7.18 -6.64
CA VAL A 103 12.07 6.89 -5.30
C VAL A 103 13.59 6.80 -5.29
N ARG A 104 14.22 6.16 -6.30
CA ARG A 104 15.69 6.12 -6.42
C ARG A 104 16.30 7.52 -6.64
N GLU A 105 15.64 8.38 -7.40
CA GLU A 105 16.05 9.77 -7.59
C GLU A 105 15.99 10.55 -6.26
N LEU A 106 14.86 10.46 -5.56
CA LEU A 106 14.68 11.08 -4.25
C LEU A 106 15.67 10.56 -3.21
N SER A 107 15.99 9.27 -3.23
CA SER A 107 16.99 8.66 -2.33
C SER A 107 18.38 9.23 -2.57
N LYS A 108 18.76 9.49 -3.81
CA LYS A 108 20.04 10.15 -4.13
C LYS A 108 20.05 11.62 -3.67
N ARG A 109 18.92 12.31 -3.74
CA ARG A 109 18.80 13.74 -3.39
C ARG A 109 18.71 13.99 -1.90
N TYR A 110 17.93 13.21 -1.17
CA TYR A 110 17.59 13.45 0.23
C TYR A 110 18.31 12.51 1.20
N GLY A 111 18.88 11.41 0.70
CA GLY A 111 19.65 10.47 1.52
C GLY A 111 18.84 9.96 2.71
N ASP A 112 19.44 10.08 3.89
CA ASP A 112 18.88 9.67 5.17
C ASP A 112 17.69 10.53 5.66
N LYS A 113 17.41 11.66 5.00
CA LYS A 113 16.23 12.50 5.27
C LYS A 113 14.97 12.03 4.53
N LEU A 114 15.06 11.01 3.66
CA LEU A 114 13.92 10.45 2.97
C LEU A 114 13.27 9.33 3.80
N ILE A 115 11.94 9.39 3.95
CA ILE A 115 11.09 8.31 4.45
C ILE A 115 10.20 7.86 3.29
N VAL A 116 10.22 6.59 2.94
CA VAL A 116 9.42 6.07 1.83
C VAL A 116 8.22 5.27 2.34
N ASP A 117 7.02 5.72 1.97
CA ASP A 117 5.80 4.94 2.13
C ASP A 117 5.66 3.95 0.97
N ASN A 118 6.08 2.71 1.18
CA ASN A 118 5.91 1.60 0.26
C ASN A 118 4.63 0.78 0.54
N ALA A 119 3.64 1.35 1.22
CA ALA A 119 2.38 0.62 1.47
C ALA A 119 1.65 0.22 0.17
N GLN A 120 1.94 0.86 -0.95
CA GLN A 120 1.44 0.52 -2.28
C GLN A 120 2.50 -0.14 -3.18
N ALA A 121 3.67 -0.49 -2.65
CA ALA A 121 4.82 -0.97 -3.42
C ALA A 121 5.57 -2.09 -2.65
N LEU A 122 4.87 -3.20 -2.36
CA LEU A 122 5.41 -4.27 -1.52
C LEU A 122 6.74 -4.84 -2.04
N TYR A 123 6.98 -4.80 -3.33
CA TYR A 123 8.18 -5.37 -3.97
C TYR A 123 9.31 -4.34 -4.18
N ALA A 124 9.09 -3.07 -3.81
CA ALA A 124 10.13 -2.07 -3.86
C ALA A 124 11.30 -2.41 -2.94
N PHE A 125 12.53 -2.13 -3.38
CA PHE A 125 13.70 -2.31 -2.52
C PHE A 125 13.60 -1.43 -1.27
N PRO A 126 14.04 -1.94 -0.12
CA PRO A 126 14.14 -1.14 1.10
C PRO A 126 15.09 0.06 0.90
N THR A 127 14.67 1.21 1.41
CA THR A 127 15.53 2.36 1.66
C THR A 127 15.87 2.41 3.15
N GLU A 128 16.78 3.30 3.56
CA GLU A 128 17.18 3.42 4.97
C GLU A 128 16.01 3.62 5.93
N LYS A 129 14.99 4.38 5.48
CA LYS A 129 13.75 4.60 6.22
C LYS A 129 12.58 4.36 5.29
N CYS A 130 11.95 3.21 5.40
CA CYS A 130 10.75 2.91 4.63
C CYS A 130 9.82 1.96 5.38
N PHE A 131 8.57 1.92 4.96
CA PHE A 131 7.60 0.99 5.54
C PHE A 131 6.66 0.42 4.48
N TYR A 132 6.14 -0.79 4.78
CA TYR A 132 5.27 -1.54 3.88
C TYR A 132 4.01 -1.98 4.60
N SER A 133 2.96 -2.26 3.81
CA SER A 133 1.68 -2.81 4.26
C SER A 133 1.26 -3.99 3.40
N PRO A 134 1.71 -5.21 3.73
CA PRO A 134 1.48 -6.39 2.88
C PRO A 134 -0.01 -6.74 2.69
N ARG A 135 -0.89 -6.30 3.58
CA ARG A 135 -2.36 -6.46 3.44
C ARG A 135 -2.94 -5.89 2.14
N LYS A 136 -2.24 -4.98 1.48
CA LYS A 136 -2.67 -4.41 0.19
C LYS A 136 -2.34 -5.32 -1.00
N PHE A 137 -1.52 -6.35 -0.78
CA PHE A 137 -1.07 -7.27 -1.82
C PHE A 137 -1.55 -8.70 -1.61
N VAL A 138 -1.70 -9.13 -0.35
CA VAL A 138 -2.02 -10.50 0.01
C VAL A 138 -3.08 -10.57 1.10
N GLY A 139 -3.76 -11.71 1.20
CA GLY A 139 -4.85 -11.95 2.14
C GLY A 139 -4.34 -12.29 3.54
N ILE A 140 -4.05 -11.27 4.33
CA ILE A 140 -3.64 -11.38 5.73
C ILE A 140 -4.44 -10.40 6.59
N PRO A 141 -4.65 -10.70 7.90
CA PRO A 141 -5.50 -9.87 8.76
C PRO A 141 -4.89 -8.52 9.12
N ASP A 142 -3.57 -8.45 9.22
CA ASP A 142 -2.79 -7.30 9.69
C ASP A 142 -1.38 -7.33 9.09
N GLY A 143 -0.45 -6.59 9.69
CA GLY A 143 0.97 -6.60 9.32
C GLY A 143 1.45 -5.29 8.74
N GLY A 144 2.64 -4.92 9.18
CA GLY A 144 3.47 -3.83 8.69
C GLY A 144 4.93 -4.20 8.79
N ILE A 145 5.76 -3.61 7.97
CA ILE A 145 7.20 -3.85 7.94
C ILE A 145 7.89 -2.49 7.95
N ALA A 146 8.87 -2.30 8.82
CA ALA A 146 9.68 -1.10 8.84
C ALA A 146 11.15 -1.42 8.58
N TYR A 147 11.81 -0.54 7.87
CA TYR A 147 13.26 -0.44 7.82
C TYR A 147 13.67 0.89 8.44
N THR A 148 14.71 0.88 9.24
CA THR A 148 15.24 2.05 9.93
C THR A 148 16.75 2.07 9.82
N SER A 149 17.35 3.26 9.80
CA SER A 149 18.81 3.42 9.73
C SER A 149 19.56 2.89 10.97
N ARG A 150 18.83 2.57 12.04
CA ARG A 150 19.41 2.00 13.27
C ARG A 150 18.90 0.59 13.48
N HIS A 151 19.78 -0.29 13.95
CA HIS A 151 19.37 -1.61 14.43
C HIS A 151 18.46 -1.47 15.65
N LEU A 152 17.20 -1.88 15.51
CA LEU A 152 16.22 -1.87 16.59
C LEU A 152 15.82 -3.30 16.92
N SER A 153 15.78 -3.64 18.22
CA SER A 153 15.13 -4.84 18.67
C SER A 153 13.64 -4.57 18.93
N LEU A 154 12.79 -5.50 18.52
CA LEU A 154 11.36 -5.49 18.83
C LEU A 154 11.03 -6.20 20.15
N ASP A 155 12.01 -6.70 20.93
CA ASP A 155 11.78 -7.51 22.13
C ASP A 155 10.99 -6.79 23.21
N ARG A 156 11.09 -5.46 23.28
CA ARG A 156 10.31 -4.63 24.21
C ARG A 156 8.82 -4.52 23.90
N TYR A 157 8.43 -4.90 22.68
CA TYR A 157 7.03 -4.81 22.26
C TYR A 157 6.32 -6.15 22.47
N GLU A 158 5.04 -6.08 22.86
CA GLU A 158 4.19 -7.23 23.02
C GLU A 158 4.00 -7.98 21.68
N GLN A 159 3.76 -9.29 21.77
CA GLN A 159 3.34 -10.11 20.65
C GLN A 159 1.87 -9.83 20.33
N ASP A 160 1.56 -9.49 19.08
CA ASP A 160 0.17 -9.36 18.63
C ASP A 160 -0.46 -10.73 18.36
N HIS A 161 -1.79 -10.78 18.43
CA HIS A 161 -2.62 -11.93 18.13
C HIS A 161 -3.69 -11.52 17.13
N SER A 162 -3.92 -12.29 16.07
CA SER A 162 -4.82 -11.93 14.97
C SER A 162 -5.83 -13.00 14.58
N TYR A 163 -5.94 -14.06 15.37
CA TYR A 163 -6.87 -15.17 15.09
C TYR A 163 -8.34 -14.72 15.00
N ASP A 164 -8.73 -13.71 15.74
CA ASP A 164 -10.07 -13.13 15.78
C ASP A 164 -10.31 -12.03 14.72
N ARG A 165 -9.35 -11.80 13.83
CA ARG A 165 -9.38 -10.77 12.77
C ARG A 165 -9.42 -11.36 11.36
N CYS A 166 -9.64 -12.66 11.21
CA CYS A 166 -9.57 -13.37 9.93
C CYS A 166 -10.94 -13.55 9.24
N SER A 167 -12.06 -13.21 9.91
CA SER A 167 -13.41 -13.47 9.40
C SER A 167 -13.62 -13.03 7.95
N HIS A 168 -13.16 -11.83 7.59
CA HIS A 168 -13.29 -11.31 6.23
C HIS A 168 -12.51 -12.12 5.19
N LEU A 169 -11.37 -12.71 5.56
CA LEU A 169 -10.56 -13.56 4.69
C LEU A 169 -11.27 -14.90 4.45
N LEU A 170 -11.77 -15.50 5.52
CA LEU A 170 -12.49 -16.78 5.50
C LEU A 170 -13.79 -16.64 4.71
N LYS A 171 -14.62 -15.63 5.01
CA LYS A 171 -15.86 -15.34 4.27
C LYS A 171 -15.62 -15.07 2.78
N ARG A 172 -14.51 -14.39 2.46
CA ARG A 172 -14.15 -14.15 1.06
C ARG A 172 -13.79 -15.42 0.31
N LEU A 173 -13.16 -16.38 0.98
CA LEU A 173 -12.78 -17.67 0.42
C LEU A 173 -14.00 -18.60 0.31
N ASP A 174 -14.82 -18.67 1.36
CA ASP A 174 -15.90 -19.64 1.53
C ASP A 174 -17.21 -19.18 0.85
N VAL A 175 -17.43 -17.86 0.74
CA VAL A 175 -18.65 -17.26 0.19
C VAL A 175 -18.32 -16.27 -0.93
N ASP A 176 -18.19 -14.97 -0.60
CA ASP A 176 -17.89 -13.89 -1.58
C ASP A 176 -17.34 -12.61 -0.93
N ALA A 177 -17.07 -11.60 -1.79
CA ALA A 177 -16.54 -10.32 -1.36
C ALA A 177 -17.54 -9.46 -0.59
N GLY A 178 -18.82 -9.53 -0.95
CA GLY A 178 -19.88 -8.72 -0.35
C GLY A 178 -20.14 -9.14 1.07
N THR A 179 -20.23 -10.44 1.30
CA THR A 179 -20.48 -11.06 2.62
C THR A 179 -19.36 -10.74 3.62
N GLY A 180 -18.10 -10.71 3.17
CA GLY A 180 -16.95 -10.40 4.02
C GLY A 180 -16.66 -8.90 4.22
N TYR A 181 -17.37 -8.00 3.53
CA TYR A 181 -16.99 -6.59 3.48
C TYR A 181 -17.16 -5.83 4.79
N SER A 182 -18.21 -6.14 5.57
CA SER A 182 -18.42 -5.57 6.90
C SER A 182 -17.28 -5.94 7.86
N ASP A 183 -16.90 -7.22 7.88
CA ASP A 183 -15.79 -7.70 8.72
C ASP A 183 -14.43 -7.08 8.29
N PHE A 184 -14.24 -6.86 6.98
CA PHE A 184 -13.06 -6.14 6.46
C PHE A 184 -12.97 -4.71 7.00
N LYS A 185 -14.10 -3.97 6.99
CA LYS A 185 -14.17 -2.62 7.57
C LYS A 185 -13.95 -2.63 9.08
N GLU A 186 -14.59 -3.56 9.78
CA GLU A 186 -14.44 -3.69 11.23
C GLU A 186 -12.99 -3.99 11.59
N ASN A 187 -12.33 -4.93 10.91
CA ASN A 187 -10.92 -5.19 11.12
C ASN A 187 -10.06 -3.93 10.87
N ALA A 188 -10.33 -3.18 9.81
CA ALA A 188 -9.61 -1.93 9.54
C ALA A 188 -9.78 -0.90 10.65
N ASN A 189 -10.98 -0.81 11.26
CA ASN A 189 -11.26 0.06 12.40
C ASN A 189 -10.55 -0.42 13.68
N ARG A 190 -10.57 -1.72 13.97
CA ARG A 190 -9.87 -2.33 15.12
C ARG A 190 -8.35 -2.11 15.10
N LEU A 191 -7.78 -1.92 13.92
CA LEU A 191 -6.35 -1.63 13.75
C LEU A 191 -6.00 -0.14 13.89
N ARG A 192 -6.96 0.76 14.13
CA ARG A 192 -6.70 2.18 14.38
C ARG A 192 -6.14 2.38 15.79
N ASN A 193 -5.26 3.36 15.94
CA ASN A 193 -4.66 3.80 17.21
C ASN A 193 -4.05 2.66 18.05
N GLN A 194 -3.70 1.54 17.43
CA GLN A 194 -3.07 0.43 18.15
C GLN A 194 -1.65 0.81 18.58
N PRO A 195 -1.19 0.33 19.75
CA PRO A 195 0.22 0.42 20.10
C PRO A 195 1.07 -0.41 19.13
N ILE A 196 2.34 -0.06 19.01
CA ILE A 196 3.30 -0.90 18.28
C ILE A 196 3.37 -2.27 18.99
N LYS A 197 3.14 -3.34 18.20
CA LYS A 197 3.31 -4.73 18.63
C LYS A 197 4.10 -5.49 17.59
N ARG A 198 4.73 -6.58 18.00
CA ARG A 198 5.34 -7.52 17.04
C ARG A 198 4.24 -8.17 16.20
N MET A 199 4.50 -8.37 14.93
CA MET A 199 3.57 -9.04 14.01
C MET A 199 3.12 -10.39 14.58
N SER A 200 1.83 -10.71 14.50
CA SER A 200 1.28 -11.96 15.02
C SER A 200 1.93 -13.19 14.39
N ARG A 201 2.00 -14.29 15.13
CA ARG A 201 2.50 -15.56 14.61
C ARG A 201 1.68 -16.04 13.42
N LEU A 202 0.35 -15.86 13.48
CA LEU A 202 -0.56 -16.23 12.38
C LEU A 202 -0.24 -15.44 11.11
N THR A 203 -0.08 -14.12 11.20
CA THR A 203 0.28 -13.30 10.04
C THR A 203 1.64 -13.69 9.46
N ARG A 204 2.64 -14.00 10.31
CA ARG A 204 3.94 -14.50 9.83
C ARG A 204 3.80 -15.84 9.11
N ALA A 205 3.06 -16.79 9.68
CA ALA A 205 2.82 -18.09 9.06
C ALA A 205 2.11 -17.96 7.70
N LEU A 206 1.10 -17.09 7.60
CA LEU A 206 0.43 -16.80 6.35
C LEU A 206 1.40 -16.17 5.32
N LEU A 207 2.22 -15.21 5.71
CA LEU A 207 3.22 -14.61 4.82
C LEU A 207 4.24 -15.65 4.32
N SER A 208 4.73 -16.52 5.21
CA SER A 208 5.67 -17.58 4.84
C SER A 208 5.06 -18.65 3.92
N SER A 209 3.73 -18.76 3.84
CA SER A 209 3.04 -19.71 2.95
C SER A 209 2.76 -19.16 1.53
N ILE A 210 3.07 -17.89 1.28
CA ILE A 210 2.74 -17.20 0.03
C ILE A 210 3.89 -17.32 -0.97
N ASP A 211 3.54 -17.66 -2.22
CA ASP A 211 4.46 -17.62 -3.36
C ASP A 211 4.53 -16.20 -3.95
N PHE A 212 5.43 -15.37 -3.40
CA PHE A 212 5.62 -13.98 -3.82
C PHE A 212 6.14 -13.86 -5.25
N ALA A 213 6.94 -14.80 -5.73
CA ALA A 213 7.46 -14.80 -7.09
C ALA A 213 6.33 -14.99 -8.11
N LYS A 214 5.43 -15.94 -7.85
CA LYS A 214 4.23 -16.15 -8.67
C LYS A 214 3.30 -14.95 -8.68
N ILE A 215 3.06 -14.34 -7.51
CA ILE A 215 2.23 -13.14 -7.39
C ILE A 215 2.79 -12.02 -8.27
N ARG A 216 4.09 -11.75 -8.18
CA ARG A 216 4.75 -10.73 -9.00
C ARG A 216 4.58 -11.00 -10.49
N THR A 217 4.85 -12.22 -10.92
CA THR A 217 4.72 -12.63 -12.34
C THR A 217 3.32 -12.33 -12.88
N ILE A 218 2.27 -12.71 -12.15
CA ILE A 218 0.87 -12.48 -12.56
C ILE A 218 0.56 -10.98 -12.60
N ARG A 219 0.91 -10.22 -11.56
CA ARG A 219 0.62 -8.78 -11.49
C ARG A 219 1.30 -8.00 -12.61
N VAL A 220 2.57 -8.31 -12.89
CA VAL A 220 3.31 -7.66 -13.98
C VAL A 220 2.71 -8.01 -15.33
N ALA A 221 2.36 -9.27 -15.58
CA ALA A 221 1.70 -9.68 -16.81
C ALA A 221 0.36 -8.96 -17.02
N ASN A 222 -0.49 -8.90 -15.98
CA ASN A 222 -1.76 -8.20 -16.02
C ASN A 222 -1.58 -6.69 -16.25
N PHE A 223 -0.57 -6.08 -15.62
CA PHE A 223 -0.25 -4.67 -15.85
C PHE A 223 0.15 -4.42 -17.31
N VAL A 224 1.05 -5.23 -17.86
CA VAL A 224 1.49 -5.10 -19.26
C VAL A 224 0.31 -5.25 -20.21
N ALA A 225 -0.58 -6.22 -19.98
CA ALA A 225 -1.79 -6.41 -20.79
C ALA A 225 -2.72 -5.17 -20.74
N LEU A 226 -2.97 -4.60 -19.57
CA LEU A 226 -3.75 -3.37 -19.43
C LEU A 226 -3.05 -2.17 -20.08
N HIS A 227 -1.75 -2.00 -19.83
CA HIS A 227 -0.98 -0.86 -20.31
C HIS A 227 -0.85 -0.85 -21.84
N SER A 228 -0.63 -2.01 -22.47
CA SER A 228 -0.55 -2.12 -23.93
C SER A 228 -1.78 -1.58 -24.66
N VAL A 229 -2.92 -1.59 -23.98
CA VAL A 229 -4.22 -1.19 -24.54
C VAL A 229 -4.65 0.20 -24.10
N LEU A 230 -4.41 0.54 -22.84
CA LEU A 230 -4.98 1.74 -22.20
C LEU A 230 -4.03 2.95 -22.19
N LYS A 231 -2.74 2.76 -22.48
CA LYS A 231 -1.73 3.83 -22.36
C LYS A 231 -2.08 5.10 -23.16
N GLU A 232 -2.60 4.96 -24.37
CA GLU A 232 -2.93 6.10 -25.24
C GLU A 232 -4.16 6.90 -24.75
N SER A 233 -5.03 6.26 -23.96
CA SER A 233 -6.22 6.91 -23.37
C SER A 233 -6.04 7.31 -21.91
N ASN A 234 -4.93 6.89 -21.30
CA ASN A 234 -4.65 7.20 -19.91
C ASN A 234 -4.07 8.62 -19.79
N GLN A 235 -4.74 9.49 -19.06
CA GLN A 235 -4.25 10.87 -18.82
C GLN A 235 -3.09 10.89 -17.79
N LEU A 236 -2.85 9.80 -17.07
CA LEU A 236 -1.68 9.62 -16.21
C LEU A 236 -0.55 9.05 -17.06
N GLU A 237 0.55 9.80 -17.16
CA GLU A 237 1.77 9.29 -17.78
C GLU A 237 2.43 8.27 -16.86
N ILE A 238 2.56 7.04 -17.36
CA ILE A 238 3.22 5.96 -16.65
C ILE A 238 4.52 5.64 -17.38
N SER A 239 5.63 5.92 -16.72
CA SER A 239 6.95 5.52 -17.21
C SER A 239 7.07 3.98 -17.24
N GLU A 240 8.00 3.46 -18.01
CA GLU A 240 8.29 2.03 -18.03
C GLU A 240 8.53 1.50 -16.62
N LEU A 241 7.94 0.34 -16.33
CA LEU A 241 8.17 -0.34 -15.06
C LEU A 241 9.64 -0.72 -14.94
N GLY A 242 10.23 -0.42 -13.81
CA GLY A 242 11.54 -0.95 -13.45
C GLY A 242 11.50 -2.49 -13.41
N GLU A 243 12.63 -3.12 -13.65
CA GLU A 243 12.79 -4.59 -13.72
C GLU A 243 12.19 -5.34 -12.52
N LEU A 244 12.22 -4.73 -11.33
CA LEU A 244 11.71 -5.32 -10.09
C LEU A 244 10.39 -4.75 -9.63
N SER A 245 9.82 -3.80 -10.33
CA SER A 245 8.53 -3.21 -9.98
C SER A 245 7.40 -4.25 -10.01
N CYS A 246 6.47 -4.12 -9.07
CA CYS A 246 5.26 -4.93 -9.03
C CYS A 246 4.08 -4.03 -8.66
N PRO A 247 3.30 -3.59 -9.65
CA PRO A 247 2.20 -2.65 -9.44
C PRO A 247 1.12 -3.20 -8.52
N MET A 248 0.59 -2.34 -7.64
CA MET A 248 -0.56 -2.66 -6.80
C MET A 248 -1.85 -2.71 -7.62
N VAL A 249 -2.02 -1.74 -8.50
CA VAL A 249 -3.17 -1.56 -9.42
C VAL A 249 -2.65 -0.95 -10.71
N TYR A 250 -3.48 -0.95 -11.78
CA TYR A 250 -3.24 -0.10 -12.94
C TYR A 250 -3.97 1.25 -12.73
N PRO A 251 -3.26 2.36 -12.51
CA PRO A 251 -3.89 3.67 -12.30
C PRO A 251 -4.32 4.25 -13.66
N PHE A 252 -5.60 4.16 -13.97
CA PHE A 252 -6.19 4.71 -15.19
C PHE A 252 -6.83 6.06 -14.88
N MET A 253 -6.25 7.14 -15.34
CA MET A 253 -6.76 8.49 -15.15
C MET A 253 -7.60 8.91 -16.34
N THR A 254 -8.84 9.33 -16.06
CA THR A 254 -9.81 9.71 -17.07
C THR A 254 -10.75 10.80 -16.54
N ASP A 255 -11.27 11.64 -17.42
CA ASP A 255 -12.36 12.60 -17.15
C ASP A 255 -13.77 11.99 -17.34
N ASP A 256 -13.85 10.78 -17.88
CA ASP A 256 -15.13 10.07 -17.96
C ASP A 256 -15.55 9.52 -16.58
N MET A 257 -16.34 10.31 -15.88
CA MET A 257 -16.84 9.97 -14.54
C MET A 257 -17.85 8.82 -14.54
N THR A 258 -18.37 8.40 -15.70
CA THR A 258 -19.33 7.31 -15.80
C THR A 258 -18.67 5.94 -15.71
N LEU A 259 -17.40 5.83 -16.06
CA LEU A 259 -16.66 4.56 -16.07
C LEU A 259 -16.60 3.88 -14.70
N ARG A 260 -16.48 4.66 -13.61
CA ARG A 260 -16.48 4.10 -12.24
C ARG A 260 -17.76 3.32 -11.97
N GLN A 261 -18.92 3.92 -12.25
CA GLN A 261 -20.21 3.26 -12.03
C GLN A 261 -20.37 2.06 -12.96
N LYS A 262 -20.00 2.20 -14.23
CA LYS A 262 -20.02 1.10 -15.21
C LYS A 262 -19.20 -0.13 -14.76
N LEU A 263 -18.01 0.09 -14.18
CA LEU A 263 -17.19 -0.98 -13.62
C LEU A 263 -17.89 -1.65 -12.42
N ILE A 264 -18.43 -0.85 -11.49
CA ILE A 264 -19.12 -1.34 -10.30
C ILE A 264 -20.36 -2.17 -10.67
N ASP A 265 -21.16 -1.72 -11.63
CA ASP A 265 -22.36 -2.44 -12.15
C ASP A 265 -21.98 -3.79 -12.76
N ASN A 266 -20.76 -3.90 -13.30
CA ASN A 266 -20.19 -5.15 -13.80
C ASN A 266 -19.40 -5.93 -12.75
N LYS A 267 -19.58 -5.61 -11.45
CA LYS A 267 -18.90 -6.25 -10.30
C LYS A 267 -17.39 -6.12 -10.31
N ILE A 268 -16.86 -5.09 -10.97
CA ILE A 268 -15.44 -4.72 -10.92
C ILE A 268 -15.31 -3.55 -9.94
N PHE A 269 -14.90 -3.87 -8.71
CA PHE A 269 -14.84 -2.88 -7.63
C PHE A 269 -13.53 -2.11 -7.70
N VAL A 270 -13.63 -0.80 -7.91
CA VAL A 270 -12.50 0.15 -7.93
C VAL A 270 -12.58 1.08 -6.72
N ALA A 271 -11.49 1.17 -5.97
CA ALA A 271 -11.41 2.04 -4.80
C ALA A 271 -11.32 3.53 -5.21
N THR A 272 -11.46 4.42 -4.24
CA THR A 272 -11.05 5.82 -4.36
C THR A 272 -9.81 6.04 -3.50
N TYR A 273 -8.73 6.50 -4.07
CA TYR A 273 -7.50 6.88 -3.37
C TYR A 273 -7.30 8.39 -3.45
N TRP A 274 -7.77 9.12 -2.44
CA TRP A 274 -8.46 8.74 -1.19
C TRP A 274 -9.67 9.67 -0.97
N PRO A 275 -10.77 9.22 -0.35
CA PRO A 275 -11.96 10.05 -0.10
C PRO A 275 -11.64 11.33 0.70
N ASN A 276 -10.77 11.22 1.72
CA ASN A 276 -10.34 12.37 2.53
C ASN A 276 -9.63 13.47 1.70
N VAL A 277 -9.03 13.14 0.56
CA VAL A 277 -8.43 14.11 -0.35
C VAL A 277 -9.53 14.88 -1.10
N ILE A 278 -10.56 14.17 -1.58
CA ILE A 278 -11.72 14.80 -2.25
C ILE A 278 -12.45 15.73 -1.28
N GLU A 279 -12.61 15.32 -0.02
CA GLU A 279 -13.28 16.13 1.01
C GLU A 279 -12.46 17.37 1.44
N ARG A 280 -11.15 17.27 1.43
CA ARG A 280 -10.24 18.31 1.96
C ARG A 280 -9.85 19.37 0.95
N TYR A 281 -9.77 19.01 -0.34
CA TYR A 281 -9.23 19.88 -1.37
C TYR A 281 -10.28 20.24 -2.43
N ASN A 282 -10.16 21.44 -3.03
CA ASN A 282 -11.08 21.93 -4.02
C ASN A 282 -10.85 21.30 -5.40
N ALA A 283 -11.88 21.30 -6.24
CA ALA A 283 -11.88 20.72 -7.59
C ALA A 283 -10.77 21.26 -8.53
N GLY A 284 -10.19 22.43 -8.25
CA GLY A 284 -9.06 22.98 -9.01
C GLY A 284 -7.68 22.53 -8.58
N SER A 285 -7.56 21.72 -7.51
CA SER A 285 -6.26 21.21 -7.05
C SER A 285 -5.85 19.94 -7.79
N ALA A 286 -4.53 19.74 -7.93
CA ALA A 286 -4.00 18.52 -8.52
C ALA A 286 -4.39 17.29 -7.71
N GLU A 287 -4.34 17.38 -6.39
CA GLU A 287 -4.68 16.30 -5.46
C GLU A 287 -6.14 15.85 -5.61
N TYR A 288 -7.08 16.81 -5.72
CA TYR A 288 -8.49 16.51 -5.98
C TYR A 288 -8.64 15.77 -7.31
N SER A 289 -8.02 16.28 -8.37
CA SER A 289 -8.08 15.67 -9.70
C SER A 289 -7.53 14.24 -9.68
N LEU A 290 -6.38 14.01 -9.05
CA LEU A 290 -5.82 12.66 -8.91
C LEU A 290 -6.75 11.72 -8.15
N ALA A 291 -7.35 12.17 -7.03
CA ALA A 291 -8.24 11.34 -6.23
C ALA A 291 -9.58 11.02 -6.93
N ASN A 292 -10.08 11.97 -7.71
CA ASN A 292 -11.38 11.85 -8.38
C ASN A 292 -11.30 11.11 -9.72
N MET A 293 -10.26 11.38 -10.50
CA MET A 293 -10.13 10.91 -11.90
C MET A 293 -9.37 9.59 -12.04
N ILE A 294 -8.51 9.22 -11.07
CA ILE A 294 -7.82 7.93 -11.15
C ILE A 294 -8.76 6.78 -10.76
N LEU A 295 -8.93 5.86 -11.69
CA LEU A 295 -9.56 4.57 -11.48
C LEU A 295 -8.46 3.53 -11.23
N PRO A 296 -8.30 3.02 -9.99
CA PRO A 296 -7.30 1.99 -9.69
C PRO A 296 -7.81 0.62 -10.14
N ILE A 297 -7.51 0.28 -11.39
CA ILE A 297 -7.99 -0.95 -12.03
C ILE A 297 -7.32 -2.15 -11.38
N PRO A 298 -8.10 -3.14 -10.90
CA PRO A 298 -7.56 -4.33 -10.26
C PRO A 298 -6.81 -5.20 -11.26
N LEU A 299 -5.63 -5.68 -10.84
CA LEU A 299 -4.73 -6.51 -11.67
C LEU A 299 -4.04 -7.63 -10.87
N ASP A 300 -4.52 -7.87 -9.66
CA ASP A 300 -3.80 -8.74 -8.74
C ASP A 300 -3.88 -10.23 -9.13
N GLN A 301 -3.15 -11.04 -8.39
CA GLN A 301 -2.93 -12.47 -8.66
C GLN A 301 -4.20 -13.34 -8.69
N ARG A 302 -5.35 -12.81 -8.37
CA ARG A 302 -6.65 -13.50 -8.41
C ARG A 302 -7.29 -13.48 -9.79
N TYR A 303 -6.78 -12.64 -10.71
CA TYR A 303 -7.39 -12.41 -12.03
C TYR A 303 -6.60 -13.09 -13.13
N SER A 304 -7.37 -13.76 -14.02
CA SER A 304 -6.89 -14.41 -15.23
C SER A 304 -6.87 -13.46 -16.43
N ASP A 305 -6.28 -13.90 -17.55
CA ASP A 305 -6.34 -13.18 -18.82
C ASP A 305 -7.77 -12.89 -19.28
N ILE A 306 -8.73 -13.77 -18.95
CA ILE A 306 -10.15 -13.59 -19.29
C ILE A 306 -10.72 -12.41 -18.50
N ASP A 307 -10.39 -12.30 -17.22
CA ASP A 307 -10.84 -11.19 -16.37
C ASP A 307 -10.25 -9.87 -16.85
N ILE A 308 -8.96 -9.85 -17.19
CA ILE A 308 -8.28 -8.65 -17.72
C ILE A 308 -8.89 -8.22 -19.06
N LYS A 309 -9.17 -9.15 -19.98
CA LYS A 309 -9.86 -8.87 -21.24
C LYS A 309 -11.26 -8.29 -21.03
N LYS A 310 -12.01 -8.81 -20.04
CA LYS A 310 -13.31 -8.26 -19.66
C LYS A 310 -13.18 -6.80 -19.17
N ILE A 311 -12.21 -6.51 -18.32
CA ILE A 311 -11.93 -5.15 -17.85
C ILE A 311 -11.60 -4.22 -19.00
N ILE A 312 -10.71 -4.65 -19.89
CA ILE A 312 -10.30 -3.88 -21.09
C ILE A 312 -11.51 -3.57 -21.98
N ALA A 313 -12.37 -4.55 -22.23
CA ALA A 313 -13.57 -4.36 -23.05
C ALA A 313 -14.52 -3.30 -22.47
N LEU A 314 -14.66 -3.22 -21.14
CA LEU A 314 -15.48 -2.21 -20.47
C LEU A 314 -14.87 -0.81 -20.53
N LEU A 315 -13.54 -0.70 -20.50
CA LEU A 315 -12.82 0.58 -20.52
C LEU A 315 -12.62 1.14 -21.92
N ARG A 316 -12.70 0.29 -22.96
CA ARG A 316 -12.58 0.70 -24.36
C ARG A 316 -13.86 1.24 -24.98
N TYR A 317 -15.00 1.23 -24.24
CA TYR A 317 -16.28 1.54 -24.85
C TYR A 317 -16.33 3.01 -25.30
N ASP A 318 -16.25 3.10 -26.64
CA ASP A 318 -16.75 4.11 -27.57
C ASP A 318 -16.46 5.61 -27.32
N LYS A 319 -15.41 6.06 -27.99
CA LYS A 319 -15.48 7.31 -28.76
C LYS A 319 -16.14 6.97 -30.13
N ASN A 320 -17.46 6.71 -30.16
CA ASN A 320 -18.31 6.83 -31.34
C ASN A 320 -19.08 8.14 -31.26
#